data_7f7e148fcdbdafe38dee27d81d6d9b2b
#
_entry.id   7f7e148fcdbdafe38dee27d81d6d9b2b
#
_cell.length_a   1.000
_cell.length_b   1.000
_cell.length_c   1.000
_cell.angle_alpha   90.00
_cell.angle_beta   90.00
_cell.angle_gamma   90.00
#
_symmetry.space_group_name_H-M   'P 1'
#
loop_
_entity.id
_entity.type
_entity.pdbx_description
1 polymer ?
#
loop_
_entity_poly.entity_id
_entity_poly.type
_entity_poly.pdbx_seq_one_letter_code
_entity_poly.pdbx_strand_id
1 'polypeptide(L)'
;IDRVGYKFAMFFSFACYAIFGAMAMKAYSIVNADVTDLAAAQASAWNYLYWGSVILGLGNGTVEAFINPVVATLFKDEKSKWLNILHAGWPGGLVLGGVLAIGLSSVVANDWRILIGLMFIPAVVYLIMLAKVKFPVNERVAAGSSYKDMLAEFGTPAAFIAFYLIFSQLGQVFALSAGVTWGLIAVTVVAFGAYSRSFGNPLLLVLVIIMMPMATTELGTDGWISALMEKPMHASGWNPTWVLVYTSAIMMVLRFNAGPVINKFGPLGL
;
A
#
# COMPACT_ATOMS: atom_id res chain seq x y z
N ILE A 1 -9.74 6.76 -12.38
CA ILE A 1 -9.92 8.00 -11.60
C ILE A 1 -10.35 9.12 -12.52
N ASP A 2 -9.63 9.40 -13.59
CA ASP A 2 -9.87 10.54 -14.50
C ASP A 2 -11.26 10.54 -15.16
N ARG A 3 -11.84 9.36 -15.43
CA ARG A 3 -13.18 9.23 -16.03
C ARG A 3 -14.29 9.13 -15.00
N VAL A 4 -14.02 8.48 -13.87
CA VAL A 4 -15.03 8.15 -12.85
C VAL A 4 -14.92 9.03 -11.61
N GLY A 5 -13.84 9.81 -11.50
CA GLY A 5 -13.59 10.75 -10.42
C GLY A 5 -13.02 10.12 -9.14
N TYR A 6 -12.52 10.98 -8.27
CA TYR A 6 -11.92 10.59 -6.99
C TYR A 6 -12.91 9.96 -6.01
N LYS A 7 -14.20 10.35 -6.05
CA LYS A 7 -15.22 9.74 -5.20
C LYS A 7 -15.41 8.26 -5.48
N PHE A 8 -15.41 7.86 -6.74
CA PHE A 8 -15.49 6.44 -7.11
C PHE A 8 -14.29 5.67 -6.56
N ALA A 9 -13.08 6.21 -6.73
CA ALA A 9 -11.86 5.59 -6.21
C ALA A 9 -11.92 5.40 -4.68
N MET A 10 -12.45 6.39 -3.97
CA MET A 10 -12.66 6.33 -2.51
C MET A 10 -13.65 5.22 -2.13
N PHE A 11 -14.80 5.13 -2.79
CA PHE A 11 -15.78 4.08 -2.51
C PHE A 11 -15.25 2.70 -2.88
N PHE A 12 -14.51 2.60 -3.99
CA PHE A 12 -13.86 1.36 -4.39
C PHE A 12 -12.86 0.88 -3.35
N SER A 13 -11.98 1.76 -2.85
CA SER A 13 -11.02 1.40 -1.81
C SER A 13 -11.71 0.97 -0.51
N PHE A 14 -12.77 1.67 -0.10
CA PHE A 14 -13.58 1.26 1.05
C PHE A 14 -14.21 -0.13 0.86
N ALA A 15 -14.77 -0.40 -0.32
CA ALA A 15 -15.30 -1.72 -0.64
C ALA A 15 -14.24 -2.82 -0.56
N CYS A 16 -13.02 -2.54 -1.03
CA CYS A 16 -11.90 -3.47 -0.90
C CYS A 16 -11.57 -3.77 0.57
N TYR A 17 -11.54 -2.76 1.43
CA TYR A 17 -11.33 -2.96 2.88
C TYR A 17 -12.47 -3.79 3.52
N ALA A 18 -13.71 -3.50 3.16
CA ALA A 18 -14.87 -4.23 3.67
C ALA A 18 -14.85 -5.71 3.23
N ILE A 19 -14.50 -5.98 1.97
CA ILE A 19 -14.39 -7.34 1.43
C ILE A 19 -13.24 -8.09 2.14
N PHE A 20 -12.08 -7.46 2.28
CA PHE A 20 -10.97 -8.06 3.03
C PHE A 20 -11.39 -8.44 4.44
N GLY A 21 -12.02 -7.52 5.17
CA GLY A 21 -12.49 -7.78 6.53
C GLY A 21 -13.49 -8.93 6.59
N ALA A 22 -14.45 -8.99 5.66
CA ALA A 22 -15.40 -10.11 5.58
C ALA A 22 -14.70 -11.45 5.29
N MET A 23 -13.73 -11.45 4.37
CA MET A 23 -12.93 -12.65 4.05
C MET A 23 -12.07 -13.09 5.25
N ALA A 24 -11.45 -12.17 5.97
CA ALA A 24 -10.69 -12.46 7.18
C ALA A 24 -11.58 -13.06 8.29
N MET A 25 -12.77 -12.48 8.52
CA MET A 25 -13.75 -13.03 9.46
C MET A 25 -14.19 -14.46 9.05
N LYS A 26 -14.38 -14.68 7.75
CA LYS A 26 -14.72 -16.02 7.25
C LYS A 26 -13.58 -17.01 7.45
N ALA A 27 -12.32 -16.61 7.19
CA ALA A 27 -11.15 -17.44 7.45
C ALA A 27 -11.06 -17.87 8.92
N TYR A 28 -11.29 -16.93 9.84
CA TYR A 28 -11.34 -17.24 11.27
C TYR A 28 -12.43 -18.26 11.59
N SER A 29 -13.64 -18.08 11.06
CA SER A 29 -14.76 -18.99 11.35
C SER A 29 -14.53 -20.42 10.83
N ILE A 30 -13.79 -20.58 9.72
CA ILE A 30 -13.46 -21.88 9.15
C ILE A 30 -12.52 -22.67 10.08
N VAL A 31 -11.48 -22.03 10.60
CA VAL A 31 -10.47 -22.71 11.44
C VAL A 31 -11.00 -22.99 12.86
N ASN A 32 -11.92 -22.17 13.36
CA ASN A 32 -12.48 -22.30 14.70
C ASN A 32 -13.85 -23.02 14.74
N ALA A 33 -14.29 -23.60 13.62
CA ALA A 33 -15.43 -24.52 13.61
C ALA A 33 -14.98 -25.93 14.07
N ASP A 34 -15.96 -26.75 14.49
CA ASP A 34 -15.71 -28.19 14.73
C ASP A 34 -15.42 -28.88 13.39
N VAL A 35 -14.13 -28.96 13.03
CA VAL A 35 -13.70 -29.53 11.76
C VAL A 35 -13.08 -30.88 11.97
N THR A 36 -13.43 -31.84 11.11
CA THR A 36 -12.86 -33.20 11.12
C THR A 36 -11.49 -33.25 10.44
N ASP A 37 -11.22 -32.35 9.51
CA ASP A 37 -9.95 -32.19 8.80
C ASP A 37 -9.41 -30.75 8.97
N LEU A 38 -8.52 -30.60 9.94
CA LEU A 38 -7.88 -29.32 10.24
C LEU A 38 -6.99 -28.82 9.10
N ALA A 39 -6.32 -29.72 8.37
CA ALA A 39 -5.44 -29.32 7.27
C ALA A 39 -6.23 -28.72 6.10
N ALA A 40 -7.35 -29.32 5.74
CA ALA A 40 -8.25 -28.79 4.72
C ALA A 40 -8.86 -27.45 5.15
N ALA A 41 -9.25 -27.31 6.43
CA ALA A 41 -9.77 -26.06 6.97
C ALA A 41 -8.72 -24.93 6.92
N GLN A 42 -7.48 -25.22 7.32
CA GLN A 42 -6.37 -24.27 7.25
C GLN A 42 -6.06 -23.84 5.80
N ALA A 43 -6.03 -24.79 4.85
CA ALA A 43 -5.83 -24.48 3.44
C ALA A 43 -6.94 -23.57 2.89
N SER A 44 -8.20 -23.86 3.26
CA SER A 44 -9.35 -23.01 2.88
C SER A 44 -9.24 -21.60 3.49
N ALA A 45 -8.95 -21.51 4.78
CA ALA A 45 -8.78 -20.22 5.47
C ALA A 45 -7.62 -19.40 4.87
N TRP A 46 -6.51 -20.05 4.53
CA TRP A 46 -5.38 -19.45 3.86
C TRP A 46 -5.79 -18.81 2.52
N ASN A 47 -6.59 -19.51 1.71
CA ASN A 47 -7.09 -18.96 0.45
C ASN A 47 -7.93 -17.67 0.67
N TYR A 48 -8.80 -17.66 1.68
CA TYR A 48 -9.56 -16.44 2.03
C TYR A 48 -8.64 -15.29 2.43
N LEU A 49 -7.65 -15.54 3.27
CA LEU A 49 -6.67 -14.51 3.70
C LEU A 49 -5.83 -14.03 2.52
N TYR A 50 -5.36 -14.96 1.69
CA TYR A 50 -4.55 -14.62 0.52
C TYR A 50 -5.30 -13.71 -0.46
N TRP A 51 -6.46 -14.14 -0.95
CA TRP A 51 -7.25 -13.34 -1.89
C TRP A 51 -7.81 -12.07 -1.25
N GLY A 52 -8.15 -12.13 0.02
CA GLY A 52 -8.50 -10.96 0.80
C GLY A 52 -7.36 -9.93 0.82
N SER A 53 -6.12 -10.36 1.03
CA SER A 53 -4.94 -9.48 1.00
C SER A 53 -4.66 -8.89 -0.39
N VAL A 54 -4.92 -9.64 -1.47
CA VAL A 54 -4.87 -9.10 -2.84
C VAL A 54 -5.89 -7.96 -3.02
N ILE A 55 -7.12 -8.17 -2.56
CA ILE A 55 -8.17 -7.14 -2.64
C ILE A 55 -7.81 -5.94 -1.77
N LEU A 56 -7.27 -6.16 -0.56
CA LEU A 56 -6.77 -5.09 0.30
C LEU A 56 -5.67 -4.28 -0.39
N GLY A 57 -4.73 -4.95 -1.07
CA GLY A 57 -3.68 -4.31 -1.85
C GLY A 57 -4.21 -3.44 -2.99
N LEU A 58 -5.27 -3.88 -3.68
CA LEU A 58 -5.96 -3.05 -4.68
C LEU A 58 -6.60 -1.82 -4.05
N GLY A 59 -7.19 -1.95 -2.87
CA GLY A 59 -7.73 -0.83 -2.09
C GLY A 59 -6.65 0.18 -1.72
N ASN A 60 -5.54 -0.28 -1.16
CA ASN A 60 -4.40 0.56 -0.77
C ASN A 60 -3.78 1.27 -1.99
N GLY A 61 -3.50 0.54 -3.08
CA GLY A 61 -2.98 1.14 -4.30
C GLY A 61 -3.93 2.18 -4.91
N THR A 62 -5.24 1.99 -4.77
CA THR A 62 -6.22 2.98 -5.21
C THR A 62 -6.16 4.24 -4.36
N VAL A 63 -6.02 4.12 -3.02
CA VAL A 63 -5.83 5.30 -2.14
C VAL A 63 -4.59 6.06 -2.53
N GLU A 64 -3.45 5.39 -2.70
CA GLU A 64 -2.20 6.03 -3.13
C GLU A 64 -2.34 6.74 -4.48
N ALA A 65 -3.05 6.12 -5.43
CA ALA A 65 -3.25 6.68 -6.76
C ALA A 65 -4.11 7.96 -6.78
N PHE A 66 -4.97 8.19 -5.79
CA PHE A 66 -5.80 9.39 -5.78
C PHE A 66 -5.39 10.43 -4.75
N ILE A 67 -4.89 10.03 -3.57
CA ILE A 67 -4.68 10.99 -2.48
C ILE A 67 -3.50 11.94 -2.76
N ASN A 68 -2.42 11.42 -3.33
CA ASN A 68 -1.25 12.20 -3.69
C ASN A 68 -1.57 13.31 -4.72
N PRO A 69 -2.23 13.02 -5.86
CA PRO A 69 -2.67 14.05 -6.78
C PRO A 69 -3.64 15.07 -6.17
N VAL A 70 -4.55 14.64 -5.28
CA VAL A 70 -5.48 15.56 -4.61
C VAL A 70 -4.70 16.57 -3.76
N VAL A 71 -3.78 16.10 -2.90
CA VAL A 71 -2.97 16.97 -2.05
C VAL A 71 -2.07 17.89 -2.89
N ALA A 72 -1.41 17.37 -3.92
CA ALA A 72 -0.56 18.14 -4.81
C ALA A 72 -1.34 19.23 -5.55
N THR A 73 -2.61 18.98 -5.92
CA THR A 73 -3.49 19.95 -6.57
C THR A 73 -4.00 21.02 -5.61
N LEU A 74 -4.29 20.66 -4.36
CA LEU A 74 -4.78 21.60 -3.34
C LEU A 74 -3.69 22.54 -2.83
N PHE A 75 -2.46 22.06 -2.71
CA PHE A 75 -1.34 22.78 -2.09
C PHE A 75 -0.21 23.04 -3.10
N LYS A 76 -0.53 23.72 -4.20
CA LYS A 76 0.38 23.90 -5.35
C LYS A 76 1.71 24.55 -5.00
N ASP A 77 1.71 25.52 -4.09
CA ASP A 77 2.89 26.30 -3.72
C ASP A 77 3.81 25.58 -2.72
N GLU A 78 3.27 24.63 -1.94
CA GLU A 78 4.00 23.89 -0.91
C GLU A 78 3.81 22.37 -1.06
N LYS A 79 3.77 21.85 -2.30
CA LYS A 79 3.49 20.41 -2.59
C LYS A 79 4.33 19.45 -1.74
N SER A 80 5.65 19.68 -1.70
CA SER A 80 6.57 18.79 -0.98
C SER A 80 6.28 18.72 0.52
N LYS A 81 5.99 19.86 1.15
CA LYS A 81 5.64 19.93 2.58
C LYS A 81 4.36 19.14 2.87
N TRP A 82 3.29 19.41 2.11
CA TRP A 82 1.99 18.79 2.37
C TRP A 82 1.96 17.30 2.01
N LEU A 83 2.72 16.87 1.00
CA LEU A 83 2.90 15.46 0.72
C LEU A 83 3.65 14.74 1.85
N ASN A 84 4.68 15.36 2.45
CA ASN A 84 5.34 14.78 3.63
C ASN A 84 4.40 14.67 4.83
N ILE A 85 3.57 15.70 5.09
CA ILE A 85 2.55 15.66 6.14
C ILE A 85 1.52 14.54 5.88
N LEU A 86 1.07 14.40 4.64
CA LEU A 86 0.18 13.31 4.24
C LEU A 86 0.82 11.94 4.54
N HIS A 87 2.05 11.76 4.10
CA HIS A 87 2.77 10.50 4.28
C HIS A 87 3.22 10.24 5.74
N ALA A 88 3.15 11.23 6.64
CA ALA A 88 3.30 11.01 8.08
C ALA A 88 2.12 10.20 8.66
N GLY A 89 0.99 10.16 7.97
CA GLY A 89 -0.15 9.33 8.34
C GLY A 89 0.14 7.82 8.32
N TRP A 90 1.00 7.35 7.40
CA TRP A 90 1.40 5.94 7.35
C TRP A 90 2.10 5.47 8.63
N PRO A 91 3.26 6.02 9.03
CA PRO A 91 3.90 5.65 10.29
C PRO A 91 3.03 6.00 11.50
N GLY A 92 2.21 7.04 11.44
CA GLY A 92 1.23 7.36 12.48
C GLY A 92 0.22 6.23 12.69
N GLY A 93 -0.23 5.61 11.60
CA GLY A 93 -1.09 4.43 11.64
C GLY A 93 -0.41 3.21 12.27
N LEU A 94 0.88 2.98 11.95
CA LEU A 94 1.68 1.91 12.55
C LEU A 94 1.89 2.12 14.06
N VAL A 95 2.14 3.36 14.49
CA VAL A 95 2.23 3.72 15.92
C VAL A 95 0.92 3.42 16.63
N LEU A 96 -0.19 3.94 16.12
CA LEU A 96 -1.51 3.74 16.72
C LEU A 96 -1.90 2.27 16.74
N GLY A 97 -1.76 1.58 15.62
CA GLY A 97 -2.08 0.15 15.48
C GLY A 97 -1.21 -0.72 16.38
N GLY A 98 0.10 -0.44 16.45
CA GLY A 98 1.03 -1.16 17.31
C GLY A 98 0.73 -0.97 18.79
N VAL A 99 0.46 0.26 19.24
CA VAL A 99 0.07 0.54 20.63
C VAL A 99 -1.26 -0.16 20.98
N LEU A 100 -2.24 -0.12 20.09
CA LEU A 100 -3.50 -0.82 20.29
C LEU A 100 -3.32 -2.34 20.35
N ALA A 101 -2.50 -2.91 19.46
CA ALA A 101 -2.20 -4.34 19.46
C ALA A 101 -1.51 -4.79 20.74
N ILE A 102 -0.56 -3.99 21.28
CA ILE A 102 0.10 -4.26 22.55
C ILE A 102 -0.88 -4.13 23.70
N GLY A 103 -1.65 -3.03 23.75
CA GLY A 103 -2.62 -2.76 24.84
C GLY A 103 -3.76 -3.77 24.90
N LEU A 104 -4.14 -4.33 23.75
CA LEU A 104 -5.20 -5.33 23.64
C LEU A 104 -4.66 -6.78 23.59
N SER A 105 -3.36 -6.99 23.79
CA SER A 105 -2.74 -8.30 23.62
C SER A 105 -3.40 -9.41 24.44
N SER A 106 -3.82 -9.14 25.67
CA SER A 106 -4.54 -10.09 26.52
C SER A 106 -5.95 -10.43 26.01
N VAL A 107 -6.63 -9.49 25.36
CA VAL A 107 -7.96 -9.66 24.80
C VAL A 107 -7.90 -10.34 23.44
N VAL A 108 -6.87 -10.01 22.64
CA VAL A 108 -6.66 -10.49 21.27
C VAL A 108 -5.99 -11.87 21.25
N ALA A 109 -5.37 -12.31 22.34
CA ALA A 109 -4.60 -13.55 22.40
C ALA A 109 -5.38 -14.78 21.85
N ASN A 110 -6.70 -14.78 21.96
CA ASN A 110 -7.57 -15.87 21.50
C ASN A 110 -8.51 -15.43 20.35
N ASP A 111 -8.55 -14.15 20.00
CA ASP A 111 -9.47 -13.63 18.97
C ASP A 111 -8.91 -12.41 18.24
N TRP A 112 -8.18 -12.67 17.16
CA TRP A 112 -7.63 -11.62 16.31
C TRP A 112 -8.68 -10.86 15.48
N ARG A 113 -9.95 -11.30 15.47
CA ARG A 113 -11.06 -10.57 14.80
C ARG A 113 -11.22 -9.16 15.34
N ILE A 114 -10.86 -8.93 16.61
CA ILE A 114 -10.90 -7.61 17.23
C ILE A 114 -9.99 -6.63 16.49
N LEU A 115 -8.75 -7.05 16.13
CA LEU A 115 -7.82 -6.20 15.37
C LEU A 115 -8.35 -5.90 13.96
N ILE A 116 -8.92 -6.89 13.29
CA ILE A 116 -9.58 -6.68 11.99
C ILE A 116 -10.78 -5.73 12.13
N GLY A 117 -11.57 -5.88 13.18
CA GLY A 117 -12.70 -4.99 13.49
C GLY A 117 -12.26 -3.54 13.71
N LEU A 118 -11.16 -3.31 14.40
CA LEU A 118 -10.61 -1.97 14.63
C LEU A 118 -10.21 -1.25 13.33
N MET A 119 -9.81 -1.96 12.29
CA MET A 119 -9.51 -1.39 10.99
C MET A 119 -10.72 -0.70 10.34
N PHE A 120 -11.93 -1.18 10.63
CA PHE A 120 -13.16 -0.58 10.06
C PHE A 120 -13.45 0.81 10.64
N ILE A 121 -12.98 1.12 11.84
CA ILE A 121 -13.23 2.43 12.48
C ILE A 121 -12.67 3.55 11.60
N PRO A 122 -11.35 3.61 11.31
CA PRO A 122 -10.81 4.64 10.43
C PRO A 122 -11.36 4.56 9.01
N ALA A 123 -11.67 3.35 8.49
CA ALA A 123 -12.24 3.19 7.17
C ALA A 123 -13.64 3.83 7.04
N VAL A 124 -14.50 3.65 8.03
CA VAL A 124 -15.82 4.29 8.08
C VAL A 124 -15.70 5.79 8.32
N VAL A 125 -14.81 6.22 9.21
CA VAL A 125 -14.57 7.64 9.47
C VAL A 125 -14.15 8.37 8.20
N TYR A 126 -13.16 7.84 7.46
CA TYR A 126 -12.73 8.50 6.23
C TYR A 126 -13.84 8.51 5.17
N LEU A 127 -14.62 7.44 5.06
CA LEU A 127 -15.76 7.37 4.14
C LEU A 127 -16.78 8.49 4.44
N ILE A 128 -17.15 8.67 5.72
CA ILE A 128 -18.09 9.71 6.15
C ILE A 128 -17.50 11.11 5.88
N MET A 129 -16.22 11.32 6.23
CA MET A 129 -15.56 12.61 6.04
C MET A 129 -15.49 13.00 4.56
N LEU A 130 -15.13 12.07 3.69
CA LEU A 130 -14.90 12.36 2.28
C LEU A 130 -16.17 12.28 1.40
N ALA A 131 -17.25 11.66 1.88
CA ALA A 131 -18.48 11.49 1.10
C ALA A 131 -19.08 12.82 0.61
N LYS A 132 -18.98 13.88 1.43
CA LYS A 132 -19.52 15.22 1.14
C LYS A 132 -18.48 16.18 0.53
N VAL A 133 -17.21 15.80 0.48
CA VAL A 133 -16.13 16.66 -0.04
C VAL A 133 -16.25 16.79 -1.55
N LYS A 134 -16.02 18.01 -2.04
CA LYS A 134 -15.83 18.29 -3.47
C LYS A 134 -14.35 18.15 -3.77
N PHE A 135 -13.99 17.15 -4.53
CA PHE A 135 -12.61 16.94 -4.95
C PHE A 135 -12.22 17.90 -6.08
N PRO A 136 -10.96 18.34 -6.14
CA PRO A 136 -10.45 19.12 -7.25
C PRO A 136 -10.43 18.28 -8.53
N VAL A 137 -10.39 18.95 -9.68
CA VAL A 137 -10.11 18.27 -10.96
C VAL A 137 -8.62 17.93 -11.00
N ASN A 138 -8.27 16.74 -11.41
CA ASN A 138 -6.89 16.31 -11.57
C ASN A 138 -6.16 17.27 -12.53
N GLU A 139 -4.95 17.71 -12.18
CA GLU A 139 -4.16 18.66 -13.00
C GLU A 139 -3.93 18.15 -14.42
N ARG A 140 -3.71 16.85 -14.60
CA ARG A 140 -3.55 16.21 -15.92
C ARG A 140 -4.82 16.34 -16.76
N VAL A 141 -5.99 16.11 -16.15
CA VAL A 141 -7.29 16.24 -16.83
C VAL A 141 -7.54 17.71 -17.19
N ALA A 142 -7.25 18.62 -16.28
CA ALA A 142 -7.36 20.07 -16.52
C ALA A 142 -6.41 20.55 -17.62
N ALA A 143 -5.23 19.97 -17.75
CA ALA A 143 -4.26 20.23 -18.81
C ALA A 143 -4.59 19.56 -20.16
N GLY A 144 -5.63 18.71 -20.22
CA GLY A 144 -6.00 18.00 -21.43
C GLY A 144 -5.01 16.91 -21.88
N SER A 145 -4.08 16.49 -21.03
CA SER A 145 -3.09 15.47 -21.35
C SER A 145 -3.74 14.11 -21.62
N SER A 146 -3.36 13.45 -22.72
CA SER A 146 -3.91 12.15 -23.09
C SER A 146 -3.33 11.02 -22.25
N TYR A 147 -4.02 9.86 -22.22
CA TYR A 147 -3.45 8.64 -21.60
C TYR A 147 -2.17 8.19 -22.29
N LYS A 148 -2.07 8.40 -23.60
CA LYS A 148 -0.87 8.06 -24.36
C LYS A 148 0.33 8.89 -23.94
N ASP A 149 0.15 10.19 -23.72
CA ASP A 149 1.22 11.07 -23.25
C ASP A 149 1.69 10.65 -21.86
N MET A 150 0.78 10.34 -20.96
CA MET A 150 1.10 9.84 -19.61
C MET A 150 1.88 8.52 -19.66
N LEU A 151 1.47 7.58 -20.50
CA LEU A 151 2.18 6.30 -20.68
C LEU A 151 3.50 6.48 -21.41
N ALA A 152 3.61 7.48 -22.29
CA ALA A 152 4.87 7.84 -22.95
C ALA A 152 5.89 8.42 -21.95
N GLU A 153 5.44 9.22 -20.96
CA GLU A 153 6.31 9.69 -19.86
C GLU A 153 6.82 8.54 -18.98
N PHE A 154 5.96 7.54 -18.70
CA PHE A 154 6.35 6.35 -17.95
C PHE A 154 7.37 5.50 -18.72
N GLY A 155 7.15 5.28 -20.00
CA GLY A 155 8.06 4.64 -20.93
C GLY A 155 8.19 3.12 -20.81
N THR A 156 8.76 2.52 -21.84
CA THR A 156 8.92 1.06 -21.96
C THR A 156 9.83 0.44 -20.88
N PRO A 157 10.97 1.05 -20.48
CA PRO A 157 11.83 0.49 -19.43
C PRO A 157 11.14 0.43 -18.06
N ALA A 158 10.42 1.47 -17.66
CA ALA A 158 9.67 1.47 -16.40
C ALA A 158 8.50 0.47 -16.47
N ALA A 159 7.84 0.34 -17.62
CA ALA A 159 6.81 -0.67 -17.86
C ALA A 159 7.38 -2.11 -17.76
N PHE A 160 8.61 -2.35 -18.25
CA PHE A 160 9.26 -3.64 -18.07
C PHE A 160 9.43 -3.98 -16.58
N ILE A 161 9.91 -3.05 -15.77
CA ILE A 161 10.06 -3.25 -14.33
C ILE A 161 8.70 -3.60 -13.70
N ALA A 162 7.66 -2.83 -14.01
CA ALA A 162 6.32 -3.06 -13.47
C ALA A 162 5.76 -4.43 -13.87
N PHE A 163 5.81 -4.80 -15.15
CA PHE A 163 5.33 -6.08 -15.63
C PHE A 163 6.15 -7.26 -15.12
N TYR A 164 7.47 -7.09 -14.99
CA TYR A 164 8.33 -8.10 -14.37
C TYR A 164 7.89 -8.40 -12.93
N LEU A 165 7.68 -7.38 -12.10
CA LEU A 165 7.23 -7.56 -10.71
C LEU A 165 5.84 -8.21 -10.66
N ILE A 166 4.90 -7.74 -11.48
CA ILE A 166 3.54 -8.28 -11.51
C ILE A 166 3.53 -9.75 -11.94
N PHE A 167 4.13 -10.08 -13.09
CA PHE A 167 4.07 -11.43 -13.62
C PHE A 167 4.97 -12.42 -12.91
N SER A 168 6.08 -11.97 -12.30
CA SER A 168 6.88 -12.82 -11.40
C SER A 168 6.06 -13.25 -10.18
N GLN A 169 5.32 -12.33 -9.57
CA GLN A 169 4.43 -12.64 -8.45
C GLN A 169 3.28 -13.55 -8.88
N LEU A 170 2.60 -13.24 -9.99
CA LEU A 170 1.53 -14.08 -10.52
C LEU A 170 2.03 -15.48 -10.93
N GLY A 171 3.25 -15.55 -11.47
CA GLY A 171 3.91 -16.81 -11.81
C GLY A 171 4.08 -17.72 -10.59
N GLN A 172 4.48 -17.16 -9.45
CA GLN A 172 4.59 -17.91 -8.19
C GLN A 172 3.23 -18.36 -7.67
N VAL A 173 2.25 -17.44 -7.66
CA VAL A 173 0.89 -17.71 -7.13
C VAL A 173 0.17 -18.79 -7.92
N PHE A 174 0.23 -18.73 -9.24
CA PHE A 174 -0.44 -19.68 -10.12
C PHE A 174 0.45 -20.85 -10.54
N ALA A 175 1.64 -20.98 -9.96
CA ALA A 175 2.63 -22.01 -10.30
C ALA A 175 2.90 -22.09 -11.83
N LEU A 176 2.99 -20.93 -12.48
CA LEU A 176 3.25 -20.86 -13.92
C LEU A 176 4.70 -21.27 -14.23
N SER A 177 4.90 -21.93 -15.35
CA SER A 177 6.26 -22.22 -15.80
C SER A 177 7.03 -20.93 -16.11
N ALA A 178 8.35 -20.97 -15.95
CA ALA A 178 9.22 -19.83 -16.26
C ALA A 178 9.01 -19.31 -17.69
N GLY A 179 8.82 -20.21 -18.66
CA GLY A 179 8.56 -19.85 -20.07
C GLY A 179 7.27 -19.05 -20.24
N VAL A 180 6.19 -19.44 -19.56
CA VAL A 180 4.89 -18.72 -19.60
C VAL A 180 5.06 -17.36 -18.93
N THR A 181 5.69 -17.29 -17.77
CA THR A 181 5.91 -16.02 -17.04
C THR A 181 6.72 -15.02 -17.90
N TRP A 182 7.84 -15.44 -18.46
CA TRP A 182 8.63 -14.59 -19.34
C TRP A 182 7.91 -14.25 -20.65
N GLY A 183 7.11 -15.16 -21.19
CA GLY A 183 6.27 -14.91 -22.36
C GLY A 183 5.23 -13.80 -22.10
N LEU A 184 4.57 -13.82 -20.94
CA LEU A 184 3.63 -12.77 -20.53
C LEU A 184 4.33 -11.41 -20.35
N ILE A 185 5.51 -11.40 -19.72
CA ILE A 185 6.32 -10.19 -19.57
C ILE A 185 6.67 -9.63 -20.96
N ALA A 186 7.21 -10.46 -21.83
CA ALA A 186 7.64 -10.03 -23.16
C ALA A 186 6.47 -9.46 -23.99
N VAL A 187 5.34 -10.17 -24.03
CA VAL A 187 4.17 -9.75 -24.80
C VAL A 187 3.62 -8.41 -24.29
N THR A 188 3.49 -8.25 -22.96
CA THR A 188 2.95 -7.01 -22.39
C THR A 188 3.90 -5.83 -22.55
N VAL A 189 5.21 -6.03 -22.42
CA VAL A 189 6.23 -5.00 -22.64
C VAL A 189 6.27 -4.57 -24.10
N VAL A 190 6.23 -5.52 -25.05
CA VAL A 190 6.20 -5.21 -26.48
C VAL A 190 4.91 -4.48 -26.85
N ALA A 191 3.76 -4.94 -26.35
CA ALA A 191 2.48 -4.27 -26.60
C ALA A 191 2.48 -2.84 -26.05
N PHE A 192 2.99 -2.64 -24.82
CA PHE A 192 3.13 -1.31 -24.21
C PHE A 192 4.08 -0.42 -25.02
N GLY A 193 5.25 -0.93 -25.42
CA GLY A 193 6.23 -0.20 -26.21
C GLY A 193 5.69 0.20 -27.58
N ALA A 194 4.95 -0.71 -28.26
CA ALA A 194 4.30 -0.42 -29.54
C ALA A 194 3.21 0.66 -29.40
N TYR A 195 2.50 0.70 -28.27
CA TYR A 195 1.48 1.71 -27.99
C TYR A 195 2.07 3.06 -27.59
N SER A 196 2.96 3.08 -26.60
CA SER A 196 3.55 4.31 -26.05
C SER A 196 4.60 4.94 -27.00
N ARG A 197 5.34 4.11 -27.72
CA ARG A 197 6.45 4.48 -28.62
C ARG A 197 7.46 5.41 -27.93
N SER A 198 7.73 5.17 -26.64
CA SER A 198 8.59 6.02 -25.83
C SER A 198 9.47 5.21 -24.90
N PHE A 199 10.68 5.69 -24.68
CA PHE A 199 11.57 5.23 -23.61
C PHE A 199 11.26 5.86 -22.26
N GLY A 200 10.38 6.85 -22.23
CA GLY A 200 9.97 7.54 -21.01
C GLY A 200 10.91 8.67 -20.59
N ASN A 201 10.55 9.31 -19.49
CA ASN A 201 11.36 10.35 -18.88
C ASN A 201 12.51 9.69 -18.09
N PRO A 202 13.79 10.02 -18.39
CA PRO A 202 14.93 9.41 -17.70
C PRO A 202 14.93 9.64 -16.19
N LEU A 203 14.51 10.83 -15.75
CA LEU A 203 14.42 11.14 -14.31
C LEU A 203 13.37 10.25 -13.64
N LEU A 204 12.20 10.07 -14.27
CA LEU A 204 11.16 9.18 -13.73
C LEU A 204 11.65 7.74 -13.64
N LEU A 205 12.37 7.25 -14.66
CA LEU A 205 12.95 5.91 -14.62
C LEU A 205 13.94 5.72 -13.47
N VAL A 206 14.84 6.70 -13.27
CA VAL A 206 15.79 6.68 -12.15
C VAL A 206 15.03 6.66 -10.81
N LEU A 207 13.99 7.48 -10.66
CA LEU A 207 13.18 7.49 -9.44
C LEU A 207 12.45 6.16 -9.22
N VAL A 208 11.94 5.51 -10.26
CA VAL A 208 11.33 4.17 -10.16
C VAL A 208 12.36 3.13 -9.68
N ILE A 209 13.57 3.16 -10.23
CA ILE A 209 14.66 2.24 -9.83
C ILE A 209 15.06 2.46 -8.37
N ILE A 210 15.18 3.71 -7.92
CA ILE A 210 15.52 4.05 -6.53
C ILE A 210 14.37 3.67 -5.59
N MET A 211 13.13 3.88 -6.01
CA MET A 211 11.96 3.60 -5.18
C MET A 211 11.82 2.11 -4.83
N MET A 212 12.25 1.21 -5.72
CA MET A 212 12.15 -0.24 -5.47
C MET A 212 12.90 -0.69 -4.20
N PRO A 213 14.22 -0.47 -4.05
CA PRO A 213 14.93 -0.87 -2.83
C PRO A 213 14.46 -0.08 -1.61
N MET A 214 14.11 1.18 -1.76
CA MET A 214 13.59 2.00 -0.65
C MET A 214 12.27 1.44 -0.12
N ALA A 215 11.29 1.20 -1.00
CA ALA A 215 10.01 0.62 -0.60
C ALA A 215 10.16 -0.80 -0.03
N THR A 216 11.04 -1.62 -0.62
CA THR A 216 11.33 -2.96 -0.10
C THR A 216 11.94 -2.91 1.30
N THR A 217 12.86 -1.98 1.54
CA THR A 217 13.47 -1.82 2.87
C THR A 217 12.46 -1.30 3.89
N GLU A 218 11.69 -0.27 3.55
CA GLU A 218 10.67 0.30 4.45
C GLU A 218 9.59 -0.72 4.78
N LEU A 219 8.88 -1.24 3.78
CA LEU A 219 7.76 -2.16 3.99
C LEU A 219 8.21 -3.53 4.50
N GLY A 220 9.37 -4.01 4.05
CA GLY A 220 9.94 -5.27 4.52
C GLY A 220 10.36 -5.17 5.99
N THR A 221 10.99 -4.07 6.39
CA THR A 221 11.35 -3.84 7.80
C THR A 221 10.10 -3.74 8.66
N ASP A 222 9.13 -2.90 8.29
CA ASP A 222 7.89 -2.75 9.04
C ASP A 222 7.10 -4.06 9.16
N GLY A 223 7.07 -4.86 8.11
CA GLY A 223 6.37 -6.14 8.11
C GLY A 223 7.03 -7.24 8.95
N TRP A 224 8.36 -7.23 9.07
CA TRP A 224 9.10 -8.33 9.69
C TRP A 224 9.78 -7.99 11.01
N ILE A 225 9.93 -6.70 11.35
CA ILE A 225 10.72 -6.27 12.50
C ILE A 225 10.25 -6.89 13.82
N SER A 226 8.94 -6.99 14.04
CA SER A 226 8.40 -7.59 15.26
C SER A 226 8.76 -9.07 15.37
N ALA A 227 8.69 -9.82 14.27
CA ALA A 227 9.06 -11.22 14.24
C ALA A 227 10.58 -11.44 14.38
N LEU A 228 11.40 -10.59 13.76
CA LEU A 228 12.85 -10.63 13.88
C LEU A 228 13.32 -10.33 15.30
N MET A 229 12.63 -9.44 15.99
CA MET A 229 12.96 -9.01 17.35
C MET A 229 12.33 -9.89 18.43
N GLU A 230 11.53 -10.90 18.07
CA GLU A 230 10.87 -11.79 19.03
C GLU A 230 11.88 -12.45 19.98
N LYS A 231 12.90 -13.14 19.45
CA LYS A 231 13.92 -13.81 20.25
C LYS A 231 14.77 -12.86 21.10
N PRO A 232 15.35 -11.77 20.53
CA PRO A 232 16.16 -10.82 21.33
C PRO A 232 15.37 -10.16 22.45
N MET A 233 14.12 -9.81 22.21
CA MET A 233 13.31 -9.06 23.19
C MET A 233 12.60 -9.95 24.21
N HIS A 234 12.38 -11.23 23.89
CA HIS A 234 11.77 -12.19 24.81
C HIS A 234 12.54 -12.29 26.14
N ALA A 235 13.87 -12.26 26.08
CA ALA A 235 14.75 -12.30 27.26
C ALA A 235 14.61 -11.06 28.17
N SER A 236 14.20 -9.93 27.62
CA SER A 236 14.00 -8.66 28.36
C SER A 236 12.55 -8.45 28.83
N GLY A 237 11.63 -9.34 28.49
CA GLY A 237 10.21 -9.22 28.84
C GLY A 237 9.45 -8.15 28.08
N TRP A 238 10.04 -7.56 27.02
CA TRP A 238 9.39 -6.55 26.21
C TRP A 238 8.66 -7.17 25.00
N ASN A 239 7.50 -6.61 24.67
CA ASN A 239 6.78 -7.00 23.47
C ASN A 239 7.56 -6.52 22.21
N PRO A 240 7.89 -7.42 21.25
CA PRO A 240 8.68 -7.06 20.06
C PRO A 240 8.04 -5.96 19.20
N THR A 241 6.72 -5.82 19.23
CA THR A 241 5.99 -4.77 18.49
C THR A 241 6.40 -3.35 18.92
N TRP A 242 6.99 -3.17 20.11
CA TRP A 242 7.52 -1.86 20.52
C TRP A 242 8.61 -1.34 19.60
N VAL A 243 9.36 -2.21 18.93
CA VAL A 243 10.39 -1.77 17.97
C VAL A 243 9.72 -1.12 16.76
N LEU A 244 8.64 -1.73 16.23
CA LEU A 244 7.85 -1.13 15.15
C LEU A 244 7.27 0.23 15.58
N VAL A 245 6.69 0.31 16.77
CA VAL A 245 6.12 1.57 17.30
C VAL A 245 7.20 2.65 17.39
N TYR A 246 8.39 2.31 17.90
CA TYR A 246 9.50 3.25 18.07
C TYR A 246 10.02 3.77 16.71
N THR A 247 10.33 2.89 15.77
CA THR A 247 10.82 3.28 14.44
C THR A 247 9.81 4.11 13.68
N SER A 248 8.54 3.70 13.72
CA SER A 248 7.45 4.43 13.07
C SER A 248 7.19 5.80 13.73
N ALA A 249 7.33 5.91 15.05
CA ALA A 249 7.20 7.20 15.75
C ALA A 249 8.29 8.19 15.30
N ILE A 250 9.54 7.74 15.18
CA ILE A 250 10.63 8.56 14.64
C ILE A 250 10.31 9.01 13.21
N MET A 251 9.91 8.09 12.34
CA MET A 251 9.55 8.40 10.96
C MET A 251 8.41 9.42 10.89
N MET A 252 7.36 9.25 11.69
CA MET A 252 6.25 10.18 11.77
C MET A 252 6.70 11.59 12.17
N VAL A 253 7.52 11.71 13.22
CA VAL A 253 8.05 13.00 13.69
C VAL A 253 8.91 13.67 12.62
N LEU A 254 9.80 12.91 11.96
CA LEU A 254 10.65 13.44 10.88
C LEU A 254 9.82 13.95 9.70
N ARG A 255 8.79 13.21 9.28
CA ARG A 255 7.91 13.62 8.17
C ARG A 255 7.09 14.87 8.51
N PHE A 256 6.57 15.01 9.72
CA PHE A 256 5.88 16.23 10.15
C PHE A 256 6.81 17.46 10.19
N ASN A 257 8.08 17.25 10.51
CA ASN A 257 9.08 18.32 10.61
C ASN A 257 9.92 18.48 9.33
N ALA A 258 9.57 17.81 8.23
CA ALA A 258 10.33 17.90 6.98
C ALA A 258 10.27 19.28 6.32
N GLY A 259 9.19 20.06 6.55
CA GLY A 259 8.99 21.37 5.91
C GLY A 259 10.16 22.33 6.05
N PRO A 260 10.66 22.67 7.26
CA PRO A 260 11.82 23.55 7.45
C PRO A 260 13.08 23.04 6.75
N VAL A 261 13.30 21.73 6.73
CA VAL A 261 14.48 21.12 6.11
C VAL A 261 14.38 21.21 4.58
N ILE A 262 13.21 20.94 4.00
CA ILE A 262 12.94 21.09 2.57
C ILE A 262 13.13 22.55 2.13
N ASN A 263 12.65 23.50 2.92
CA ASN A 263 12.80 24.94 2.61
C ASN A 263 14.26 25.39 2.61
N LYS A 264 15.12 24.77 3.43
CA LYS A 264 16.53 25.10 3.54
C LYS A 264 17.40 24.45 2.45
N PHE A 265 17.16 23.18 2.15
CA PHE A 265 18.03 22.38 1.28
C PHE A 265 17.40 22.08 -0.10
N GLY A 266 16.12 22.38 -0.28
CA GLY A 266 15.34 21.96 -1.44
C GLY A 266 15.00 20.46 -1.45
N PRO A 267 14.03 20.03 -2.27
CA PRO A 267 13.60 18.61 -2.31
C PRO A 267 14.69 17.64 -2.79
N LEU A 268 15.63 18.11 -3.60
CA LEU A 268 16.75 17.29 -4.13
C LEU A 268 18.00 17.31 -3.24
N GLY A 269 18.06 18.23 -2.28
CA GLY A 269 19.21 18.36 -1.37
C GLY A 269 19.04 17.63 -0.05
N LEU A 270 17.91 16.98 0.14
CA LEU A 270 17.55 16.22 1.31
C LEU A 270 17.94 14.76 1.15
#